data_408f588578f4337c120dae61c1643b6d
#
_entry.id   408f588578f4337c120dae61c1643b6d
#
_cell.length_a   1.000
_cell.length_b   1.000
_cell.length_c   1.000
_cell.angle_alpha   90.00
_cell.angle_beta   90.00
_cell.angle_gamma   90.00
#
_symmetry.space_group_name_H-M   'P 1'
#
loop_
_entity.id
_entity.type
_entity.pdbx_description
1 polymer ?
#
loop_
_entity_poly.entity_id
_entity_poly.type
_entity_poly.pdbx_seq_one_letter_code
_entity_poly.pdbx_strand_id
1 'polypeptide(L)'
;MDMDAPMTDRVSLREELEAVGIEGILTQLDSELIGLKPVKTRIREIASLLLIERIRKRMNLTSDVPTLHMSFTGNPGTGKTTVALRIASILHKLGFVRRGQVVSVTRDELVGQYIGHTAPKTKEILKKAMGGVLFIDEAYYLHRPDNERDYGQEAIEILLQVMESQREDLVVILAGYGDRMDKIFASNPGFRSRIAHHIDFPDYADDELLAIAELMLRDMNYRFSSDARDAFIRYVTLRKAQPLFSNARSIRNALDRMRLRQANRLVADLDRVLTADDIMSLEASDVLASRVFSYDSSVRN
;
A
#
# COMPACT_ATOMS: atom_id res chain seq x y z
N MET A 1 15.13 -33.66 34.66
CA MET A 1 14.18 -33.20 35.68
C MET A 1 14.67 -31.87 36.16
N ASP A 2 14.18 -30.81 35.53
CA ASP A 2 14.15 -29.44 36.07
C ASP A 2 13.11 -28.70 35.23
N MET A 3 11.89 -28.93 35.63
CA MET A 3 10.75 -28.11 35.25
C MET A 3 10.49 -27.21 36.43
N ASP A 4 10.83 -25.95 36.31
CA ASP A 4 10.18 -24.80 36.93
C ASP A 4 11.09 -23.57 36.81
N ALA A 5 11.19 -23.03 35.60
CA ALA A 5 11.43 -21.59 35.52
C ALA A 5 10.15 -20.91 36.03
N PRO A 6 10.20 -19.99 36.99
CA PRO A 6 9.01 -19.37 37.53
C PRO A 6 8.29 -18.64 36.40
N MET A 7 7.06 -19.07 36.08
CA MET A 7 6.14 -18.29 35.26
C MET A 7 6.03 -16.90 35.91
N THR A 8 6.60 -15.90 35.28
CA THR A 8 6.41 -14.52 35.70
C THR A 8 4.94 -14.19 35.43
N ASP A 9 4.11 -14.22 36.46
CA ASP A 9 2.67 -13.88 36.43
C ASP A 9 2.41 -12.42 36.00
N ARG A 10 3.46 -11.68 35.71
CA ARG A 10 3.38 -10.26 35.38
C ARG A 10 4.28 -9.93 34.17
N VAL A 11 3.73 -9.25 33.20
CA VAL A 11 4.44 -8.77 32.01
C VAL A 11 4.21 -7.27 31.85
N SER A 12 5.30 -6.52 31.73
CA SER A 12 5.24 -5.09 31.42
C SER A 12 4.97 -4.89 29.94
N LEU A 13 3.81 -4.34 29.59
CA LEU A 13 3.47 -4.01 28.20
C LEU A 13 4.46 -3.04 27.56
N ARG A 14 5.01 -2.10 28.36
CA ARG A 14 6.02 -1.15 27.89
C ARG A 14 7.31 -1.86 27.47
N GLU A 15 7.81 -2.75 28.34
CA GLU A 15 9.03 -3.52 28.05
C GLU A 15 8.85 -4.42 26.82
N GLU A 16 7.67 -5.02 26.65
CA GLU A 16 7.37 -5.82 25.46
C GLU A 16 7.30 -4.98 24.18
N LEU A 17 6.67 -3.81 24.22
CA LEU A 17 6.62 -2.87 23.09
C LEU A 17 8.02 -2.42 22.68
N GLU A 18 8.85 -2.05 23.66
CA GLU A 18 10.24 -1.63 23.45
C GLU A 18 11.09 -2.78 22.88
N ALA A 19 10.98 -3.99 23.46
CA ALA A 19 11.72 -5.17 23.03
C ALA A 19 11.39 -5.59 21.59
N VAL A 20 10.14 -5.44 21.17
CA VAL A 20 9.71 -5.74 19.78
C VAL A 20 10.04 -4.60 18.83
N GLY A 21 10.14 -3.37 19.32
CA GLY A 21 10.48 -2.19 18.51
C GLY A 21 9.41 -1.83 17.46
N ILE A 22 8.13 -2.07 17.76
CA ILE A 22 7.00 -1.76 16.85
C ILE A 22 6.79 -0.26 16.75
N GLU A 23 7.02 0.50 17.84
CA GLU A 23 6.81 1.95 17.86
C GLU A 23 7.58 2.66 16.75
N GLY A 24 8.81 2.22 16.45
CA GLY A 24 9.59 2.74 15.33
C GLY A 24 8.91 2.53 13.97
N ILE A 25 8.27 1.36 13.75
CA ILE A 25 7.55 1.11 12.49
C ILE A 25 6.27 1.95 12.41
N LEU A 26 5.55 2.08 13.52
CA LEU A 26 4.32 2.90 13.56
C LEU A 26 4.63 4.39 13.37
N THR A 27 5.73 4.87 13.94
CA THR A 27 6.23 6.24 13.72
C THR A 27 6.63 6.46 12.26
N GLN A 28 7.33 5.49 11.67
CA GLN A 28 7.69 5.54 10.27
C GLN A 28 6.45 5.49 9.36
N LEU A 29 5.45 4.68 9.68
CA LEU A 29 4.16 4.66 8.99
C LEU A 29 3.49 6.05 9.02
N ASP A 30 3.55 6.73 10.18
CA ASP A 30 2.96 8.06 10.33
C ASP A 30 3.68 9.13 9.52
N SER A 31 5.00 9.05 9.41
CA SER A 31 5.82 10.01 8.67
C SER A 31 5.78 9.82 7.15
N GLU A 32 5.67 8.57 6.67
CA GLU A 32 5.68 8.25 5.25
C GLU A 32 4.30 8.33 4.60
N LEU A 33 3.25 8.07 5.36
CA LEU A 33 1.88 8.11 4.87
C LEU A 33 1.18 9.37 5.38
N ILE A 34 1.00 10.31 4.50
CA ILE A 34 0.14 11.48 4.78
C ILE A 34 -1.31 10.99 4.87
N GLY A 35 -2.08 11.55 5.79
CA GLY A 35 -3.49 11.22 5.96
C GLY A 35 -3.74 9.76 6.36
N LEU A 36 -4.70 9.13 5.69
CA LEU A 36 -5.07 7.71 5.87
C LEU A 36 -5.36 7.32 7.33
N LYS A 37 -5.95 8.21 8.13
CA LYS A 37 -6.22 7.98 9.56
C LYS A 37 -6.94 6.65 9.84
N PRO A 38 -8.01 6.26 9.10
CA PRO A 38 -8.69 4.98 9.33
C PRO A 38 -7.77 3.78 9.12
N VAL A 39 -6.94 3.82 8.05
CA VAL A 39 -5.96 2.77 7.75
C VAL A 39 -4.93 2.64 8.87
N LYS A 40 -4.36 3.76 9.30
CA LYS A 40 -3.38 3.80 10.39
C LYS A 40 -3.96 3.27 11.70
N THR A 41 -5.21 3.64 12.03
CA THR A 41 -5.92 3.13 13.21
C THR A 41 -6.06 1.63 13.12
N ARG A 42 -6.50 1.09 11.98
CA ARG A 42 -6.67 -0.35 11.81
C ARG A 42 -5.35 -1.12 11.92
N ILE A 43 -4.25 -0.56 11.40
CA ILE A 43 -2.92 -1.17 11.55
C ILE A 43 -2.50 -1.22 13.03
N ARG A 44 -2.74 -0.15 13.80
CA ARG A 44 -2.45 -0.13 15.24
C ARG A 44 -3.30 -1.14 16.01
N GLU A 45 -4.57 -1.27 15.70
CA GLU A 45 -5.44 -2.29 16.31
C GLU A 45 -4.92 -3.70 16.06
N ILE A 46 -4.54 -4.01 14.81
CA ILE A 46 -3.96 -5.31 14.45
C ILE A 46 -2.63 -5.52 15.21
N ALA A 47 -1.74 -4.53 15.23
CA ALA A 47 -0.48 -4.63 15.96
C ALA A 47 -0.69 -4.88 17.47
N SER A 48 -1.67 -4.21 18.06
CA SER A 48 -2.02 -4.39 19.48
C SER A 48 -2.56 -5.80 19.75
N LEU A 49 -3.46 -6.30 18.92
CA LEU A 49 -3.97 -7.67 19.00
C LEU A 49 -2.81 -8.68 18.96
N LEU A 50 -1.94 -8.54 17.97
CA LEU A 50 -0.82 -9.46 17.77
C LEU A 50 0.21 -9.40 18.91
N LEU A 51 0.44 -8.23 19.49
CA LEU A 51 1.29 -8.09 20.66
C LEU A 51 0.72 -8.89 21.85
N ILE A 52 -0.58 -8.77 22.11
CA ILE A 52 -1.23 -9.53 23.19
C ILE A 52 -1.18 -11.05 22.90
N GLU A 53 -1.43 -11.49 21.66
CA GLU A 53 -1.33 -12.90 21.31
C GLU A 53 0.10 -13.45 21.47
N ARG A 54 1.12 -12.66 21.16
CA ARG A 54 2.52 -13.00 21.42
C ARG A 54 2.79 -13.17 22.93
N ILE A 55 2.28 -12.26 23.75
CA ILE A 55 2.41 -12.35 25.22
C ILE A 55 1.69 -13.58 25.75
N ARG A 56 0.45 -13.84 25.31
CA ARG A 56 -0.32 -15.05 25.67
C ARG A 56 0.45 -16.34 25.36
N LYS A 57 1.03 -16.42 24.16
CA LYS A 57 1.86 -17.57 23.76
C LYS A 57 3.08 -17.75 24.67
N ARG A 58 3.72 -16.63 25.06
CA ARG A 58 4.89 -16.65 25.97
C ARG A 58 4.52 -17.07 27.41
N MET A 59 3.31 -16.75 27.84
CA MET A 59 2.75 -17.16 29.12
C MET A 59 2.13 -18.57 29.12
N ASN A 60 2.32 -19.35 28.05
CA ASN A 60 1.70 -20.67 27.83
C ASN A 60 0.18 -20.67 27.96
N LEU A 61 -0.47 -19.53 27.69
CA LEU A 61 -1.92 -19.45 27.59
C LEU A 61 -2.37 -19.97 26.23
N THR A 62 -3.51 -20.66 26.19
CA THR A 62 -4.09 -21.11 24.92
C THR A 62 -4.32 -19.90 24.00
N SER A 63 -3.72 -19.95 22.84
CA SER A 63 -3.82 -18.90 21.83
C SER A 63 -3.98 -19.56 20.47
N ASP A 64 -5.12 -19.31 19.83
CA ASP A 64 -5.27 -19.65 18.43
C ASP A 64 -4.53 -18.61 17.58
N VAL A 65 -3.81 -19.08 16.55
CA VAL A 65 -3.17 -18.16 15.63
C VAL A 65 -4.25 -17.41 14.86
N PRO A 66 -4.32 -16.07 15.00
CA PRO A 66 -5.35 -15.29 14.33
C PRO A 66 -5.19 -15.38 12.82
N THR A 67 -6.29 -15.36 12.10
CA THR A 67 -6.27 -15.25 10.64
C THR A 67 -5.80 -13.86 10.27
N LEU A 68 -4.69 -13.77 9.53
CA LEU A 68 -4.04 -12.50 9.19
C LEU A 68 -4.16 -12.13 7.71
N HIS A 69 -4.93 -12.89 6.93
CA HIS A 69 -5.20 -12.52 5.56
C HIS A 69 -6.06 -11.26 5.47
N MET A 70 -5.75 -10.39 4.51
CA MET A 70 -6.32 -9.05 4.42
C MET A 70 -6.85 -8.75 3.03
N SER A 71 -7.82 -7.85 2.96
CA SER A 71 -8.26 -7.20 1.74
C SER A 71 -8.00 -5.70 1.83
N PHE A 72 -7.35 -5.13 0.82
CA PHE A 72 -7.07 -3.71 0.68
C PHE A 72 -7.90 -3.16 -0.48
N THR A 73 -8.92 -2.38 -0.18
CA THR A 73 -9.80 -1.79 -1.17
C THR A 73 -9.57 -0.29 -1.30
N GLY A 74 -9.66 0.23 -2.53
CA GLY A 74 -9.50 1.66 -2.80
C GLY A 74 -8.91 1.96 -4.17
N ASN A 75 -8.97 3.23 -4.55
CA ASN A 75 -8.49 3.73 -5.84
C ASN A 75 -6.96 3.62 -5.98
N PRO A 76 -6.41 3.71 -7.21
CA PRO A 76 -4.97 3.68 -7.44
C PRO A 76 -4.26 4.85 -6.76
N GLY A 77 -3.03 4.60 -6.30
CA GLY A 77 -2.21 5.64 -5.69
C GLY A 77 -2.62 6.06 -4.29
N THR A 78 -3.46 5.28 -3.58
CA THR A 78 -3.87 5.52 -2.19
C THR A 78 -2.93 4.91 -1.15
N GLY A 79 -1.81 4.29 -1.56
CA GLY A 79 -0.79 3.80 -0.62
C GLY A 79 -0.88 2.32 -0.23
N LYS A 80 -1.76 1.51 -0.86
CA LYS A 80 -1.95 0.09 -0.52
C LYS A 80 -0.66 -0.73 -0.43
N THR A 81 0.20 -0.63 -1.44
CA THR A 81 1.49 -1.35 -1.47
C THR A 81 2.44 -0.90 -0.35
N THR A 82 2.50 0.41 -0.08
CA THR A 82 3.33 0.96 1.00
C THR A 82 2.88 0.41 2.37
N VAL A 83 1.57 0.39 2.60
CA VAL A 83 0.99 -0.19 3.83
C VAL A 83 1.27 -1.68 3.93
N ALA A 84 1.19 -2.45 2.84
CA ALA A 84 1.50 -3.88 2.84
C ALA A 84 2.95 -4.14 3.29
N LEU A 85 3.92 -3.34 2.84
CA LEU A 85 5.31 -3.43 3.28
C LEU A 85 5.47 -3.17 4.79
N ARG A 86 4.73 -2.19 5.34
CA ARG A 86 4.77 -1.88 6.78
C ARG A 86 4.12 -2.97 7.62
N ILE A 87 2.99 -3.52 7.17
CA ILE A 87 2.35 -4.66 7.82
C ILE A 87 3.28 -5.88 7.83
N ALA A 88 3.94 -6.21 6.73
CA ALA A 88 4.90 -7.30 6.69
C ALA A 88 6.03 -7.12 7.72
N SER A 89 6.53 -5.90 7.88
CA SER A 89 7.54 -5.58 8.90
C SER A 89 7.01 -5.75 10.31
N ILE A 90 5.77 -5.34 10.60
CA ILE A 90 5.11 -5.52 11.91
C ILE A 90 4.93 -7.00 12.20
N LEU A 91 4.38 -7.76 11.25
CA LEU A 91 4.15 -9.20 11.39
C LEU A 91 5.44 -9.96 11.65
N HIS A 92 6.54 -9.59 10.97
CA HIS A 92 7.84 -10.19 11.17
C HIS A 92 8.42 -9.87 12.56
N LYS A 93 8.40 -8.62 12.99
CA LYS A 93 8.88 -8.24 14.31
C LYS A 93 8.10 -8.90 15.46
N LEU A 94 6.80 -9.08 15.27
CA LEU A 94 5.95 -9.79 16.23
C LEU A 94 6.10 -11.31 16.17
N GLY A 95 6.80 -11.86 15.16
CA GLY A 95 7.05 -13.29 15.00
C GLY A 95 5.89 -14.08 14.39
N PHE A 96 4.94 -13.41 13.72
CA PHE A 96 3.83 -14.05 13.01
C PHE A 96 4.20 -14.49 11.58
N VAL A 97 5.26 -13.95 11.02
CA VAL A 97 5.88 -14.43 9.80
C VAL A 97 7.39 -14.50 10.01
N ARG A 98 8.04 -15.49 9.40
CA ARG A 98 9.48 -15.74 9.58
C ARG A 98 10.35 -14.68 8.88
N ARG A 99 9.82 -14.05 7.83
CA ARG A 99 10.51 -13.07 6.99
C ARG A 99 9.63 -11.83 6.80
N GLY A 100 10.21 -10.66 6.84
CA GLY A 100 9.52 -9.39 6.59
C GLY A 100 9.37 -9.05 5.09
N GLN A 101 9.47 -10.04 4.21
CA GLN A 101 9.40 -9.86 2.76
C GLN A 101 7.94 -9.78 2.28
N VAL A 102 7.75 -8.98 1.23
CA VAL A 102 6.51 -8.93 0.46
C VAL A 102 6.81 -9.38 -0.96
N VAL A 103 6.12 -10.42 -1.41
CA VAL A 103 6.11 -10.84 -2.82
C VAL A 103 4.88 -10.21 -3.44
N SER A 104 5.09 -9.18 -4.28
CA SER A 104 4.02 -8.46 -4.96
C SER A 104 3.84 -9.01 -6.36
N VAL A 105 2.62 -9.40 -6.69
CA VAL A 105 2.27 -10.02 -7.98
C VAL A 105 0.93 -9.50 -8.48
N THR A 106 0.72 -9.66 -9.78
CA THR A 106 -0.57 -9.49 -10.45
C THR A 106 -1.09 -10.86 -10.94
N ARG A 107 -2.25 -10.86 -11.58
CA ARG A 107 -2.78 -12.08 -12.20
C ARG A 107 -1.76 -12.79 -13.10
N ASP A 108 -1.01 -12.03 -13.88
CA ASP A 108 -0.15 -12.59 -14.93
C ASP A 108 1.01 -13.44 -14.36
N GLU A 109 1.42 -13.21 -13.11
CA GLU A 109 2.40 -14.05 -12.43
C GLU A 109 1.79 -15.31 -11.81
N LEU A 110 0.47 -15.35 -11.62
CA LEU A 110 -0.23 -16.49 -10.99
C LEU A 110 -0.86 -17.42 -12.02
N VAL A 111 -1.46 -16.86 -13.07
CA VAL A 111 -2.27 -17.61 -14.04
C VAL A 111 -1.45 -17.96 -15.28
N GLY A 112 -1.53 -19.21 -15.72
CA GLY A 112 -0.89 -19.70 -16.93
C GLY A 112 -1.67 -19.31 -18.19
N GLN A 113 -0.99 -19.34 -19.34
CA GLN A 113 -1.61 -19.08 -20.65
C GLN A 113 -2.23 -20.33 -21.28
N TYR A 114 -1.81 -21.52 -20.83
CA TYR A 114 -2.25 -22.81 -21.37
C TYR A 114 -2.72 -23.73 -20.24
N ILE A 115 -3.48 -24.77 -20.61
CA ILE A 115 -3.94 -25.84 -19.70
C ILE A 115 -2.74 -26.44 -18.97
N GLY A 116 -2.85 -26.61 -17.65
CA GLY A 116 -1.83 -27.20 -16.79
C GLY A 116 -0.68 -26.25 -16.40
N HIS A 117 -0.64 -24.99 -16.88
CA HIS A 117 0.41 -24.04 -16.54
C HIS A 117 0.10 -23.22 -15.27
N THR A 118 -1.17 -23.09 -14.87
CA THR A 118 -1.56 -22.26 -13.73
C THR A 118 -1.09 -22.84 -12.41
N ALA A 119 -1.33 -24.11 -12.15
CA ALA A 119 -0.96 -24.73 -10.86
C ALA A 119 0.56 -24.65 -10.58
N PRO A 120 1.47 -25.01 -11.50
CA PRO A 120 2.91 -24.86 -11.26
C PRO A 120 3.31 -23.43 -11.00
N LYS A 121 2.76 -22.48 -11.77
CA LYS A 121 3.07 -21.05 -11.68
C LYS A 121 2.62 -20.47 -10.34
N THR A 122 1.37 -20.72 -9.95
CA THR A 122 0.83 -20.29 -8.66
C THR A 122 1.63 -20.87 -7.49
N LYS A 123 1.97 -22.18 -7.54
CA LYS A 123 2.78 -22.83 -6.49
C LYS A 123 4.19 -22.28 -6.39
N GLU A 124 4.82 -21.88 -7.51
CA GLU A 124 6.14 -21.24 -7.50
C GLU A 124 6.10 -19.89 -6.78
N ILE A 125 5.09 -19.06 -7.07
CA ILE A 125 4.89 -17.76 -6.39
C ILE A 125 4.62 -17.97 -4.90
N LEU A 126 3.74 -18.89 -4.54
CA LEU A 126 3.47 -19.24 -3.15
C LEU A 126 4.75 -19.68 -2.43
N LYS A 127 5.58 -20.51 -3.04
CA LYS A 127 6.87 -20.95 -2.47
C LYS A 127 7.81 -19.76 -2.23
N LYS A 128 7.83 -18.75 -3.13
CA LYS A 128 8.62 -17.53 -2.95
C LYS A 128 8.08 -16.67 -1.80
N ALA A 129 6.76 -16.65 -1.58
CA ALA A 129 6.11 -15.86 -0.55
C ALA A 129 6.11 -16.52 0.84
N MET A 130 6.34 -17.83 0.94
CA MET A 130 6.34 -18.55 2.20
C MET A 130 7.28 -17.94 3.24
N GLY A 131 6.81 -17.87 4.44
CA GLY A 131 7.47 -17.19 5.54
C GLY A 131 7.27 -15.67 5.59
N GLY A 132 6.48 -15.10 4.66
CA GLY A 132 6.26 -13.67 4.53
C GLY A 132 4.84 -13.31 4.09
N VAL A 133 4.74 -12.30 3.23
CA VAL A 133 3.48 -11.76 2.74
C VAL A 133 3.40 -11.90 1.22
N LEU A 134 2.30 -12.46 0.71
CA LEU A 134 1.93 -12.42 -0.69
C LEU A 134 0.93 -11.27 -0.91
N PHE A 135 1.33 -10.27 -1.66
CA PHE A 135 0.49 -9.15 -2.05
C PHE A 135 0.04 -9.32 -3.50
N ILE A 136 -1.25 -9.51 -3.71
CA ILE A 136 -1.85 -9.68 -5.04
C ILE A 136 -2.54 -8.39 -5.41
N ASP A 137 -1.93 -7.63 -6.32
CA ASP A 137 -2.53 -6.38 -6.82
C ASP A 137 -3.56 -6.69 -7.91
N GLU A 138 -4.60 -5.87 -7.96
CA GLU A 138 -5.73 -6.06 -8.89
C GLU A 138 -6.30 -7.48 -8.83
N ALA A 139 -6.43 -8.04 -7.62
CA ALA A 139 -6.81 -9.43 -7.38
C ALA A 139 -8.15 -9.83 -8.04
N TYR A 140 -9.04 -8.86 -8.29
CA TYR A 140 -10.30 -9.09 -8.99
C TYR A 140 -10.11 -9.65 -10.42
N TYR A 141 -8.96 -9.45 -11.03
CA TYR A 141 -8.67 -10.08 -12.33
C TYR A 141 -8.47 -11.59 -12.26
N LEU A 142 -8.27 -12.17 -11.08
CA LEU A 142 -8.25 -13.64 -10.91
C LEU A 142 -9.58 -14.29 -11.28
N HIS A 143 -10.69 -13.56 -11.22
CA HIS A 143 -12.01 -14.03 -11.61
C HIS A 143 -12.51 -13.27 -12.85
N ARG A 144 -12.67 -13.97 -13.97
CA ARG A 144 -13.20 -13.45 -15.24
C ARG A 144 -14.41 -14.27 -15.69
N PRO A 145 -15.62 -13.94 -15.19
CA PRO A 145 -16.81 -14.74 -15.47
C PRO A 145 -17.17 -14.83 -16.95
N ASP A 146 -16.76 -13.84 -17.75
CA ASP A 146 -17.10 -13.77 -19.19
C ASP A 146 -16.18 -14.65 -20.06
N ASN A 147 -15.22 -15.36 -19.46
CA ASN A 147 -14.29 -16.21 -20.18
C ASN A 147 -14.33 -17.66 -19.68
N GLU A 148 -15.07 -18.51 -20.36
CA GLU A 148 -15.22 -19.95 -20.04
C GLU A 148 -13.86 -20.72 -20.04
N ARG A 149 -12.83 -20.17 -20.69
CA ARG A 149 -11.48 -20.75 -20.73
C ARG A 149 -10.52 -20.04 -19.78
N ASP A 150 -11.05 -19.40 -18.74
CA ASP A 150 -10.22 -18.72 -17.75
C ASP A 150 -9.63 -19.68 -16.73
N TYR A 151 -8.31 -19.72 -16.66
CA TYR A 151 -7.57 -20.54 -15.70
C TYR A 151 -7.38 -19.87 -14.33
N GLY A 152 -7.98 -18.71 -14.09
CA GLY A 152 -7.89 -17.99 -12.82
C GLY A 152 -8.57 -18.72 -11.67
N GLN A 153 -9.63 -19.49 -11.96
CA GLN A 153 -10.31 -20.30 -10.95
C GLN A 153 -9.37 -21.33 -10.30
N GLU A 154 -8.50 -21.98 -11.09
CA GLU A 154 -7.48 -22.91 -10.58
C GLU A 154 -6.51 -22.21 -9.61
N ALA A 155 -6.09 -20.98 -9.94
CA ALA A 155 -5.24 -20.18 -9.04
C ALA A 155 -5.98 -19.83 -7.75
N ILE A 156 -7.26 -19.45 -7.81
CA ILE A 156 -8.09 -19.15 -6.64
C ILE A 156 -8.18 -20.36 -5.72
N GLU A 157 -8.44 -21.54 -6.24
CA GLU A 157 -8.56 -22.79 -5.46
C GLU A 157 -7.26 -23.13 -4.72
N ILE A 158 -6.13 -23.00 -5.41
CA ILE A 158 -4.80 -23.20 -4.81
C ILE A 158 -4.54 -22.16 -3.72
N LEU A 159 -4.85 -20.89 -3.96
CA LEU A 159 -4.71 -19.81 -2.97
C LEU A 159 -5.55 -20.10 -1.73
N LEU A 160 -6.83 -20.46 -1.89
CA LEU A 160 -7.73 -20.79 -0.79
C LEU A 160 -7.23 -21.96 0.04
N GLN A 161 -6.72 -23.01 -0.61
CA GLN A 161 -6.13 -24.16 0.06
C GLN A 161 -4.91 -23.76 0.91
N VAL A 162 -4.01 -22.95 0.35
CA VAL A 162 -2.77 -22.54 1.04
C VAL A 162 -3.08 -21.53 2.14
N MET A 163 -4.01 -20.63 1.95
CA MET A 163 -4.48 -19.70 2.99
C MET A 163 -5.01 -20.40 4.24
N GLU A 164 -5.59 -21.59 4.08
CA GLU A 164 -6.05 -22.41 5.21
C GLU A 164 -4.91 -23.24 5.81
N SER A 165 -4.20 -24.00 4.96
CA SER A 165 -3.21 -24.98 5.43
C SER A 165 -1.88 -24.38 5.89
N GLN A 166 -1.55 -23.15 5.46
CA GLN A 166 -0.28 -22.45 5.73
C GLN A 166 -0.50 -21.09 6.41
N ARG A 167 -1.62 -20.91 7.10
CA ARG A 167 -1.99 -19.63 7.76
C ARG A 167 -0.97 -19.14 8.78
N GLU A 168 -0.13 -20.01 9.32
CA GLU A 168 0.92 -19.68 10.28
C GLU A 168 2.22 -19.21 9.63
N ASP A 169 2.40 -19.43 8.33
CA ASP A 169 3.66 -19.15 7.62
C ASP A 169 3.47 -18.20 6.42
N LEU A 170 2.23 -17.93 6.02
CA LEU A 170 1.93 -17.04 4.89
C LEU A 170 0.75 -16.14 5.19
N VAL A 171 0.93 -14.86 4.96
CA VAL A 171 -0.17 -13.88 4.93
C VAL A 171 -0.44 -13.47 3.49
N VAL A 172 -1.71 -13.54 3.09
CA VAL A 172 -2.16 -13.10 1.77
C VAL A 172 -2.89 -11.77 1.91
N ILE A 173 -2.51 -10.79 1.09
CA ILE A 173 -3.19 -9.51 0.97
C ILE A 173 -3.73 -9.39 -0.45
N LEU A 174 -5.05 -9.32 -0.59
CA LEU A 174 -5.73 -9.08 -1.86
C LEU A 174 -6.01 -7.59 -2.01
N ALA A 175 -5.50 -6.95 -3.05
CA ALA A 175 -5.69 -5.52 -3.28
C ALA A 175 -6.46 -5.25 -4.58
N GLY A 176 -7.28 -4.19 -4.58
CA GLY A 176 -8.02 -3.78 -5.77
C GLY A 176 -9.05 -2.68 -5.53
N TYR A 177 -9.85 -2.40 -6.55
CA TYR A 177 -11.00 -1.50 -6.44
C TYR A 177 -12.13 -2.13 -5.63
N GLY A 178 -12.76 -1.37 -4.73
CA GLY A 178 -13.78 -1.90 -3.82
C GLY A 178 -14.91 -2.64 -4.53
N ASP A 179 -15.54 -2.00 -5.51
CA ASP A 179 -16.66 -2.56 -6.30
C ASP A 179 -16.28 -3.84 -7.05
N ARG A 180 -15.04 -3.97 -7.50
CA ARG A 180 -14.54 -5.16 -8.20
C ARG A 180 -14.15 -6.25 -7.21
N MET A 181 -13.58 -5.88 -6.05
CA MET A 181 -13.26 -6.82 -4.98
C MET A 181 -14.53 -7.43 -4.39
N ASP A 182 -15.61 -6.68 -4.25
CA ASP A 182 -16.90 -7.20 -3.81
C ASP A 182 -17.43 -8.30 -4.74
N LYS A 183 -17.23 -8.16 -6.06
CA LYS A 183 -17.63 -9.18 -7.03
C LYS A 183 -16.85 -10.48 -6.89
N ILE A 184 -15.53 -10.42 -6.68
CA ILE A 184 -14.74 -11.65 -6.47
C ILE A 184 -15.09 -12.31 -5.14
N PHE A 185 -15.39 -11.56 -4.09
CA PHE A 185 -15.84 -12.12 -2.81
C PHE A 185 -17.23 -12.72 -2.88
N ALA A 186 -18.12 -12.14 -3.69
CA ALA A 186 -19.45 -12.70 -3.92
C ALA A 186 -19.40 -14.01 -4.72
N SER A 187 -18.51 -14.09 -5.72
CA SER A 187 -18.34 -15.29 -6.55
C SER A 187 -17.56 -16.40 -5.86
N ASN A 188 -16.73 -16.06 -4.86
CA ASN A 188 -15.88 -17.02 -4.15
C ASN A 188 -16.00 -16.84 -2.63
N PRO A 189 -17.05 -17.39 -1.98
CA PRO A 189 -17.30 -17.25 -0.54
C PRO A 189 -16.12 -17.71 0.33
N GLY A 190 -15.27 -18.62 -0.21
CA GLY A 190 -14.06 -19.09 0.46
C GLY A 190 -13.05 -17.99 0.76
N PHE A 191 -12.92 -16.95 -0.06
CA PHE A 191 -12.10 -15.78 0.27
C PHE A 191 -12.69 -15.00 1.44
N ARG A 192 -14.00 -14.74 1.42
CA ARG A 192 -14.66 -13.97 2.46
C ARG A 192 -14.54 -14.61 3.85
N SER A 193 -14.55 -15.93 3.93
CA SER A 193 -14.41 -16.65 5.21
C SER A 193 -12.98 -16.67 5.75
N ARG A 194 -11.95 -16.49 4.89
CA ARG A 194 -10.54 -16.53 5.26
C ARG A 194 -9.90 -15.16 5.43
N ILE A 195 -10.54 -14.11 4.94
CA ILE A 195 -10.05 -12.74 5.07
C ILE A 195 -10.68 -12.10 6.31
N ALA A 196 -9.89 -11.95 7.38
CA ALA A 196 -10.35 -11.40 8.65
C ALA A 196 -10.31 -9.86 8.69
N HIS A 197 -9.45 -9.24 7.86
CA HIS A 197 -9.23 -7.81 7.91
C HIS A 197 -9.53 -7.17 6.55
N HIS A 198 -10.59 -6.36 6.50
CA HIS A 198 -10.91 -5.51 5.36
C HIS A 198 -10.46 -4.09 5.68
N ILE A 199 -9.61 -3.52 4.85
CA ILE A 199 -9.02 -2.18 5.04
C ILE A 199 -9.32 -1.35 3.81
N ASP A 200 -10.13 -0.31 4.00
CA ASP A 200 -10.49 0.62 2.93
C ASP A 200 -9.52 1.80 2.91
N PHE A 201 -9.03 2.10 1.72
CA PHE A 201 -8.12 3.20 1.43
C PHE A 201 -8.90 4.32 0.75
N PRO A 202 -9.33 5.34 1.49
CA PRO A 202 -10.06 6.46 0.91
C PRO A 202 -9.17 7.27 -0.03
N ASP A 203 -9.79 8.01 -0.94
CA ASP A 203 -9.10 9.03 -1.71
C ASP A 203 -8.61 10.14 -0.78
N TYR A 204 -7.46 10.72 -1.12
CA TYR A 204 -6.89 11.82 -0.36
C TYR A 204 -7.68 13.11 -0.51
N ALA A 205 -7.75 13.89 0.56
CA ALA A 205 -8.21 15.28 0.53
C ALA A 205 -7.19 16.18 -0.19
N ASP A 206 -7.60 17.38 -0.57
CA ASP A 206 -6.74 18.29 -1.36
C ASP A 206 -5.51 18.75 -0.56
N ASP A 207 -5.67 19.00 0.73
CA ASP A 207 -4.58 19.31 1.66
C ASP A 207 -3.62 18.13 1.87
N GLU A 208 -4.13 16.90 1.92
CA GLU A 208 -3.32 15.69 1.97
C GLU A 208 -2.51 15.50 0.68
N LEU A 209 -3.11 15.75 -0.49
CA LEU A 209 -2.42 15.68 -1.78
C LEU A 209 -1.31 16.73 -1.92
N LEU A 210 -1.54 17.94 -1.39
CA LEU A 210 -0.50 18.96 -1.30
C LEU A 210 0.65 18.51 -0.39
N ALA A 211 0.34 18.01 0.79
CA ALA A 211 1.36 17.50 1.71
C ALA A 211 2.16 16.32 1.12
N ILE A 212 1.51 15.42 0.35
CA ILE A 212 2.16 14.35 -0.40
C ILE A 212 3.12 14.93 -1.46
N ALA A 213 2.70 15.99 -2.19
CA ALA A 213 3.56 16.64 -3.17
C ALA A 213 4.79 17.27 -2.50
N GLU A 214 4.62 17.97 -1.39
CA GLU A 214 5.70 18.60 -0.64
C GLU A 214 6.68 17.55 -0.06
N LEU A 215 6.17 16.41 0.41
CA LEU A 215 7.00 15.28 0.85
C LEU A 215 7.84 14.72 -0.31
N MET A 216 7.19 14.43 -1.46
CA MET A 216 7.90 13.94 -2.65
C MET A 216 8.95 14.92 -3.17
N LEU A 217 8.67 16.21 -3.15
CA LEU A 217 9.64 17.25 -3.55
C LEU A 217 10.81 17.30 -2.58
N ARG A 218 10.58 17.25 -1.28
CA ARG A 218 11.63 17.23 -0.25
C ARG A 218 12.58 16.06 -0.43
N ASP A 219 12.04 14.86 -0.70
CA ASP A 219 12.84 13.65 -0.94
C ASP A 219 13.75 13.78 -2.16
N MET A 220 13.37 14.63 -3.12
CA MET A 220 14.14 14.91 -4.33
C MET A 220 14.99 16.21 -4.24
N ASN A 221 15.03 16.87 -3.07
CA ASN A 221 15.64 18.19 -2.86
C ASN A 221 15.02 19.29 -3.73
N TYR A 222 13.72 19.21 -3.96
CA TYR A 222 12.94 20.27 -4.61
C TYR A 222 12.00 20.95 -3.62
N ARG A 223 11.52 22.13 -3.98
CA ARG A 223 10.49 22.85 -3.24
C ARG A 223 9.61 23.68 -4.17
N PHE A 224 8.41 24.02 -3.75
CA PHE A 224 7.62 25.04 -4.40
C PHE A 224 8.09 26.43 -3.93
N SER A 225 8.12 27.41 -4.83
CA SER A 225 8.02 28.82 -4.44
C SER A 225 6.64 29.10 -3.84
N SER A 226 6.46 30.23 -3.14
CA SER A 226 5.15 30.61 -2.56
C SER A 226 4.05 30.58 -3.62
N ASP A 227 4.27 31.24 -4.74
CA ASP A 227 3.30 31.37 -5.82
C ASP A 227 3.05 30.03 -6.52
N ALA A 228 4.08 29.18 -6.63
CA ALA A 228 3.94 27.83 -7.17
C ALA A 228 3.08 26.95 -6.28
N ARG A 229 3.22 27.08 -4.97
CA ARG A 229 2.40 26.36 -4.00
C ARG A 229 0.91 26.70 -4.15
N ASP A 230 0.59 27.98 -4.25
CA ASP A 230 -0.79 28.46 -4.45
C ASP A 230 -1.35 27.99 -5.81
N ALA A 231 -0.55 28.05 -6.87
CA ALA A 231 -0.91 27.51 -8.18
C ALA A 231 -1.12 25.98 -8.11
N PHE A 232 -0.33 25.25 -7.31
CA PHE A 232 -0.47 23.82 -7.16
C PHE A 232 -1.73 23.41 -6.40
N ILE A 233 -2.15 24.16 -5.39
CA ILE A 233 -3.44 23.94 -4.72
C ILE A 233 -4.58 23.99 -5.73
N ARG A 234 -4.62 25.01 -6.59
CA ARG A 234 -5.60 25.11 -7.69
C ARG A 234 -5.49 23.96 -8.68
N TYR A 235 -4.26 23.56 -9.03
CA TYR A 235 -4.01 22.40 -9.89
C TYR A 235 -4.63 21.13 -9.32
N VAL A 236 -4.45 20.85 -8.03
CA VAL A 236 -4.99 19.66 -7.36
C VAL A 236 -6.51 19.60 -7.48
N THR A 237 -7.21 20.69 -7.13
CA THR A 237 -8.67 20.77 -7.20
C THR A 237 -9.18 20.53 -8.62
N LEU A 238 -8.58 21.18 -9.62
CA LEU A 238 -8.98 21.02 -11.03
C LEU A 238 -8.67 19.60 -11.54
N ARG A 239 -7.51 19.04 -11.18
CA ARG A 239 -7.09 17.71 -11.64
C ARG A 239 -7.92 16.60 -11.02
N LYS A 240 -8.34 16.76 -9.77
CA LYS A 240 -9.21 15.81 -9.05
C LYS A 240 -10.58 15.68 -9.71
N ALA A 241 -11.09 16.76 -10.27
CA ALA A 241 -12.36 16.78 -11.01
C ALA A 241 -12.27 16.13 -12.41
N GLN A 242 -11.07 15.86 -12.93
CA GLN A 242 -10.87 15.25 -14.24
C GLN A 242 -10.86 13.72 -14.19
N PRO A 243 -11.23 13.03 -15.28
CA PRO A 243 -11.19 11.59 -15.37
C PRO A 243 -9.78 11.04 -15.15
N LEU A 244 -9.70 9.76 -14.74
CA LEU A 244 -8.46 9.03 -14.50
C LEU A 244 -7.54 9.67 -13.44
N PHE A 245 -8.12 10.41 -12.51
CA PHE A 245 -7.37 10.82 -11.32
C PHE A 245 -7.01 9.58 -10.48
N SER A 246 -5.77 9.53 -10.02
CA SER A 246 -5.21 8.37 -9.30
C SER A 246 -4.33 8.81 -8.11
N ASN A 247 -4.87 9.71 -7.30
CA ASN A 247 -4.28 10.12 -6.03
C ASN A 247 -2.76 10.45 -6.13
N ALA A 248 -1.94 9.94 -5.23
CA ALA A 248 -0.50 10.19 -5.20
C ALA A 248 0.24 9.84 -6.51
N ARG A 249 -0.28 8.91 -7.34
CA ARG A 249 0.28 8.63 -8.66
C ARG A 249 0.08 9.81 -9.62
N SER A 250 -1.09 10.44 -9.59
CA SER A 250 -1.35 11.67 -10.37
C SER A 250 -0.47 12.83 -9.92
N ILE A 251 -0.24 12.97 -8.61
CA ILE A 251 0.65 13.98 -8.04
C ILE A 251 2.09 13.76 -8.51
N ARG A 252 2.61 12.53 -8.40
CA ARG A 252 3.96 12.20 -8.88
C ARG A 252 4.15 12.56 -10.35
N ASN A 253 3.21 12.16 -11.21
CA ASN A 253 3.25 12.49 -12.64
C ASN A 253 3.19 14.00 -12.89
N ALA A 254 2.49 14.76 -12.05
CA ALA A 254 2.46 16.21 -12.14
C ALA A 254 3.81 16.82 -11.80
N LEU A 255 4.42 16.40 -10.69
CA LEU A 255 5.74 16.87 -10.27
C LEU A 255 6.82 16.57 -11.31
N ASP A 256 6.81 15.38 -11.92
CA ASP A 256 7.77 15.03 -12.98
C ASP A 256 7.65 15.97 -14.19
N ARG A 257 6.40 16.32 -14.57
CA ARG A 257 6.17 17.30 -15.66
C ARG A 257 6.58 18.73 -15.28
N MET A 258 6.39 19.13 -14.02
CA MET A 258 6.81 20.45 -13.52
C MET A 258 8.33 20.56 -13.51
N ARG A 259 9.04 19.51 -13.07
CA ARG A 259 10.51 19.43 -13.12
C ARG A 259 11.04 19.55 -14.55
N LEU A 260 10.38 18.88 -15.51
CA LEU A 260 10.75 19.01 -16.94
C LEU A 260 10.58 20.46 -17.42
N ARG A 261 9.50 21.16 -17.02
CA ARG A 261 9.28 22.56 -17.42
C ARG A 261 10.28 23.50 -16.75
N GLN A 262 10.59 23.29 -15.46
CA GLN A 262 11.64 24.00 -14.78
C GLN A 262 12.98 23.86 -15.52
N ALA A 263 13.36 22.63 -15.87
CA ALA A 263 14.62 22.38 -16.59
C ALA A 263 14.64 23.15 -17.94
N ASN A 264 13.53 23.11 -18.70
CA ASN A 264 13.41 23.86 -19.96
C ASN A 264 13.51 25.37 -19.73
N ARG A 265 12.88 25.90 -18.66
CA ARG A 265 12.94 27.33 -18.31
C ARG A 265 14.37 27.77 -17.94
N LEU A 266 15.08 26.94 -17.18
CA LEU A 266 16.45 27.27 -16.76
C LEU A 266 17.45 27.19 -17.94
N VAL A 267 17.29 26.24 -18.85
CA VAL A 267 18.14 26.09 -20.03
C VAL A 267 17.84 27.11 -21.13
N ALA A 268 16.69 27.78 -21.09
CA ALA A 268 16.34 28.80 -22.09
C ALA A 268 17.25 30.04 -22.04
N ASP A 269 17.94 30.29 -20.93
CA ASP A 269 18.92 31.36 -20.76
C ASP A 269 20.27 30.76 -20.40
N LEU A 270 21.11 30.49 -21.41
CA LEU A 270 22.41 29.83 -21.24
C LEU A 270 23.47 30.74 -20.58
N ASP A 271 23.27 32.05 -20.56
CA ASP A 271 24.19 33.01 -19.96
C ASP A 271 23.89 33.24 -18.47
N ARG A 272 22.79 32.69 -17.99
CA ARG A 272 22.39 32.82 -16.57
C ARG A 272 23.28 31.98 -15.65
N VAL A 273 23.80 32.60 -14.61
CA VAL A 273 24.46 31.87 -13.51
C VAL A 273 23.39 31.38 -12.54
N LEU A 274 23.28 30.05 -12.42
CA LEU A 274 22.29 29.41 -11.56
C LEU A 274 22.80 29.27 -10.13
N THR A 275 21.94 29.53 -9.17
CA THR A 275 22.15 29.23 -7.76
C THR A 275 21.53 27.85 -7.40
N ALA A 276 21.87 27.31 -6.24
CA ALA A 276 21.21 26.11 -5.72
C ALA A 276 19.71 26.32 -5.56
N ASP A 277 19.30 27.52 -5.17
CA ASP A 277 17.89 27.90 -5.02
C ASP A 277 17.13 27.86 -6.34
N ASP A 278 17.72 28.38 -7.43
CA ASP A 278 17.11 28.30 -8.76
C ASP A 278 16.87 26.86 -9.20
N ILE A 279 17.79 25.93 -8.90
CA ILE A 279 17.73 24.53 -9.29
C ILE A 279 16.71 23.76 -8.43
N MET A 280 16.56 24.13 -7.17
CA MET A 280 15.64 23.44 -6.24
C MET A 280 14.21 23.96 -6.31
N SER A 281 13.98 25.17 -6.82
CA SER A 281 12.67 25.85 -6.75
C SER A 281 11.84 25.62 -8.01
N LEU A 282 10.62 25.09 -7.84
CA LEU A 282 9.57 25.08 -8.85
C LEU A 282 8.80 26.40 -8.78
N GLU A 283 8.66 27.08 -9.91
CA GLU A 283 7.96 28.36 -10.02
C GLU A 283 6.50 28.21 -10.46
N ALA A 284 5.68 29.24 -10.24
CA ALA A 284 4.28 29.25 -10.65
C ALA A 284 4.10 28.94 -12.15
N SER A 285 5.00 29.43 -13.02
CA SER A 285 4.99 29.15 -14.46
C SER A 285 5.11 27.67 -14.77
N ASP A 286 5.92 26.92 -13.98
CA ASP A 286 6.10 25.48 -14.17
C ASP A 286 4.83 24.69 -13.85
N VAL A 287 3.98 25.21 -12.96
CA VAL A 287 2.68 24.65 -12.58
C VAL A 287 1.62 25.05 -13.61
N LEU A 288 1.47 26.37 -13.87
CA LEU A 288 0.39 26.96 -14.67
C LEU A 288 0.44 26.56 -16.15
N ALA A 289 1.60 26.17 -16.67
CA ALA A 289 1.75 25.61 -18.00
C ALA A 289 1.12 24.20 -18.17
N SER A 290 0.43 23.68 -17.14
CA SER A 290 -0.30 22.41 -17.24
C SER A 290 -1.59 22.57 -18.05
N ARG A 291 -1.88 21.58 -18.92
CA ARG A 291 -3.15 21.49 -19.66
C ARG A 291 -4.38 21.44 -18.76
N VAL A 292 -4.24 21.11 -17.49
CA VAL A 292 -5.33 21.11 -16.52
C VAL A 292 -6.01 22.47 -16.46
N PHE A 293 -5.23 23.56 -16.54
CA PHE A 293 -5.76 24.92 -16.54
C PHE A 293 -6.41 25.35 -17.89
N SER A 294 -6.06 24.71 -18.99
CA SER A 294 -6.67 25.00 -20.30
C SER A 294 -8.10 24.48 -20.39
N TYR A 295 -8.44 23.43 -19.67
CA TYR A 295 -9.82 22.90 -19.60
C TYR A 295 -10.75 23.81 -18.76
N ASP A 296 -10.21 24.54 -17.80
CA ASP A 296 -11.00 25.47 -16.95
C ASP A 296 -11.51 26.69 -17.76
N SER A 297 -10.75 27.12 -18.75
CA SER A 297 -11.13 28.25 -19.63
C SER A 297 -12.17 27.87 -20.71
N SER A 298 -12.35 26.58 -21.03
CA SER A 298 -13.30 26.11 -22.05
C SER A 298 -14.73 25.87 -21.54
N VAL A 299 -14.94 25.89 -20.21
CA VAL A 299 -16.26 25.73 -19.57
C VAL A 299 -16.93 27.10 -19.31
N ARG A 300 -16.26 28.21 -19.57
CA ARG A 300 -16.76 29.58 -19.33
C ARG A 300 -17.28 30.31 -20.60
N ASN A 301 -17.49 29.58 -21.70
CA ASN A 301 -18.14 30.14 -22.92
C ASN A 301 -19.44 29.40 -23.22
#